data_aa982cea039368f1935d8bfe0b33d31b
#
_entry.id   aa982cea039368f1935d8bfe0b33d31b
#
_cell.length_a   1.000
_cell.length_b   1.000
_cell.length_c   1.000
_cell.angle_alpha   90.00
_cell.angle_beta   90.00
_cell.angle_gamma   90.00
#
_symmetry.space_group_name_H-M   'P 1'
#
loop_
_entity.id
_entity.type
_entity.pdbx_description
1 polymer ?
#
loop_
_entity_poly.entity_id
_entity_poly.type
_entity_poly.pdbx_seq_one_letter_code
_entity_poly.pdbx_strand_id
1 'polypeptide(L)'
;MSNHKKDSIVLHFAVVVLLLTSLAARGDEPGCTPSDAPSAQADSTAAKPAEPAPKPEPFAFADFTWLNGNSRQHKPVFDYPAFTGEVRVDTNYVYDLNHPQDHTLVGSSELGRTDEVQLQQLGVGGDFHYDNVRGRLLTQFGMYSTMTPRNDASPARGQWDLANAYRYVSEAYGGYHFDKMNGINVDAGIFMSYVGLFSYYQYDNWAYQPSFVSSNTPWFFNGVRIQIFPNDHFKEEIWLTNGWQSYGMFNDAPGIGTQTLWRPNGNWSILSNDYFYGKDTLNNAGRKRAHSDSSIEWKYRDTPDSKISKSALSFTFDIGCEYGGGVTCTGGTPAKPSQYFIGFMLYDRLWFDHDKYGFTLGGGAINNPGRYLVLMPPINGATAASGTPYFTANPGDPFRAWDASATFDYMPSDSVTFRYELNHRSANVPYWSGPGGVTPPGGNSGAPGSLVSGFQPDLRKAESRFTAAILVKF
;
A
#
# COMPACT_ATOMS: atom_id res chain seq x y z
N MET A 1 7.36 -26.70 27.54
CA MET A 1 7.58 -25.24 27.55
C MET A 1 6.88 -24.51 26.40
N SER A 2 5.95 -25.14 25.69
CA SER A 2 5.30 -24.58 24.47
C SER A 2 3.93 -23.92 24.73
N ASN A 3 3.26 -24.21 25.82
CA ASN A 3 1.89 -23.72 26.04
C ASN A 3 1.79 -22.31 26.67
N HIS A 4 2.75 -21.91 27.48
CA HIS A 4 2.66 -20.59 28.16
C HIS A 4 2.76 -19.35 27.26
N LYS A 5 3.34 -19.45 26.03
CA LYS A 5 3.43 -18.32 25.11
C LYS A 5 2.15 -18.12 24.26
N LYS A 6 1.39 -19.17 24.02
CA LYS A 6 0.11 -19.06 23.28
C LYS A 6 -0.96 -18.36 24.12
N ASP A 7 -0.99 -18.67 25.41
CA ASP A 7 -1.97 -18.07 26.31
C ASP A 7 -1.77 -16.57 26.53
N SER A 8 -0.52 -16.10 26.44
CA SER A 8 -0.21 -14.68 26.60
C SER A 8 -0.70 -13.81 25.41
N ILE A 9 -0.63 -14.32 24.18
CA ILE A 9 -1.07 -13.58 22.98
C ILE A 9 -2.59 -13.54 22.90
N VAL A 10 -3.27 -14.64 23.21
CA VAL A 10 -4.72 -14.72 23.27
C VAL A 10 -5.27 -13.81 24.38
N LEU A 11 -4.58 -13.72 25.51
CA LEU A 11 -4.97 -12.88 26.64
C LEU A 11 -4.87 -11.39 26.30
N HIS A 12 -3.85 -10.97 25.54
CA HIS A 12 -3.73 -9.56 25.09
C HIS A 12 -4.80 -9.18 24.05
N PHE A 13 -5.16 -10.11 23.17
CA PHE A 13 -6.24 -9.91 22.22
C PHE A 13 -7.60 -9.76 22.93
N ALA A 14 -7.86 -10.60 23.92
CA ALA A 14 -9.07 -10.54 24.74
C ALA A 14 -9.15 -9.24 25.56
N VAL A 15 -8.02 -8.73 26.07
CA VAL A 15 -7.98 -7.48 26.84
C VAL A 15 -8.24 -6.25 25.96
N VAL A 16 -7.74 -6.20 24.72
CA VAL A 16 -8.03 -5.09 23.80
C VAL A 16 -9.50 -5.08 23.38
N VAL A 17 -10.09 -6.24 23.09
CA VAL A 17 -11.52 -6.36 22.76
C VAL A 17 -12.39 -6.04 23.98
N LEU A 18 -12.03 -6.50 25.19
CA LEU A 18 -12.74 -6.19 26.43
C LEU A 18 -12.67 -4.73 26.84
N LEU A 19 -11.55 -4.05 26.59
CA LEU A 19 -11.42 -2.61 26.83
C LEU A 19 -12.30 -1.77 25.90
N LEU A 20 -12.45 -2.18 24.65
CA LEU A 20 -13.33 -1.52 23.68
C LEU A 20 -14.82 -1.75 23.98
N THR A 21 -15.19 -2.95 24.45
CA THR A 21 -16.57 -3.27 24.85
C THR A 21 -16.98 -2.59 26.15
N SER A 22 -16.06 -2.39 27.10
CA SER A 22 -16.34 -1.68 28.36
C SER A 22 -16.53 -0.17 28.17
N LEU A 23 -15.99 0.44 27.12
CA LEU A 23 -16.24 1.83 26.75
C LEU A 23 -17.61 2.05 26.10
N ALA A 24 -18.16 1.04 25.42
CA ALA A 24 -19.49 1.08 24.80
C ALA A 24 -20.64 0.87 25.79
N ALA A 25 -20.37 0.25 26.96
CA ALA A 25 -21.41 -0.14 27.94
C ALA A 25 -21.76 0.97 28.97
N ARG A 26 -21.25 2.20 28.83
CA ARG A 26 -21.61 3.33 29.70
C ARG A 26 -22.41 4.41 28.97
N GLY A 27 -23.43 4.04 28.27
CA GLY A 27 -24.47 4.90 27.72
C GLY A 27 -25.75 4.68 28.52
N ASP A 28 -26.17 5.67 29.21
CA ASP A 28 -27.34 6.00 30.00
C ASP A 28 -28.55 5.03 29.98
N GLU A 29 -28.91 4.58 31.18
CA GLU A 29 -30.25 4.03 31.47
C GLU A 29 -31.28 5.18 31.57
N PRO A 30 -32.47 5.05 30.97
CA PRO A 30 -33.58 5.98 31.20
C PRO A 30 -34.41 5.54 32.39
N GLY A 31 -34.34 6.27 33.47
CA GLY A 31 -35.25 6.15 34.61
C GLY A 31 -36.62 6.72 34.28
N CYS A 32 -37.64 5.83 34.26
CA CYS A 32 -39.05 6.22 34.27
C CYS A 32 -39.53 6.46 35.71
N THR A 33 -40.11 7.62 35.99
CA THR A 33 -41.23 7.75 36.93
C THR A 33 -42.14 8.91 36.56
N PRO A 34 -43.46 8.74 36.59
CA PRO A 34 -44.43 9.82 36.30
C PRO A 34 -44.87 10.51 37.59
N SER A 35 -45.07 11.81 37.56
CA SER A 35 -45.90 12.50 38.52
C SER A 35 -46.47 13.79 37.87
N ASP A 36 -47.79 13.80 37.79
CA ASP A 36 -48.61 14.94 37.41
C ASP A 36 -48.65 16.01 38.51
N ALA A 37 -48.52 17.28 38.13
CA ALA A 37 -49.35 18.40 38.63
C ALA A 37 -48.97 19.72 37.94
N PRO A 38 -49.91 20.59 37.60
CA PRO A 38 -49.67 21.79 36.82
C PRO A 38 -49.40 22.99 37.70
N SER A 39 -48.43 23.82 37.34
CA SER A 39 -48.47 25.22 37.78
C SER A 39 -47.55 26.15 36.96
N ALA A 40 -48.14 27.23 36.49
CA ALA A 40 -47.60 28.57 36.26
C ALA A 40 -46.48 28.76 35.22
N GLN A 41 -46.87 29.37 34.12
CA GLN A 41 -46.01 30.12 33.21
C GLN A 41 -45.12 31.09 33.96
N ALA A 42 -43.83 30.97 33.79
CA ALA A 42 -42.86 32.02 33.91
C ALA A 42 -42.02 32.02 32.62
N ASP A 43 -42.23 33.07 31.86
CA ASP A 43 -41.47 33.39 30.64
C ASP A 43 -40.00 33.63 31.04
N SER A 44 -39.16 32.60 30.87
CA SER A 44 -37.71 32.78 30.92
C SER A 44 -37.15 32.22 29.63
N THR A 45 -36.86 33.12 28.69
CA THR A 45 -36.00 32.87 27.54
C THR A 45 -34.60 32.50 28.04
N ALA A 46 -34.46 31.28 28.59
CA ALA A 46 -33.16 30.67 28.76
C ALA A 46 -32.63 30.33 27.38
N ALA A 47 -31.62 31.04 26.94
CA ALA A 47 -30.88 30.69 25.72
C ALA A 47 -30.48 29.21 25.79
N LYS A 48 -30.91 28.40 24.81
CA LYS A 48 -30.50 27.03 24.64
C LYS A 48 -28.94 27.01 24.67
N PRO A 49 -28.30 26.18 25.50
CA PRO A 49 -26.83 26.09 25.48
C PRO A 49 -26.39 25.91 24.04
N ALA A 50 -25.46 26.73 23.58
CA ALA A 50 -24.89 26.60 22.24
C ALA A 50 -24.37 25.16 22.09
N GLU A 51 -24.81 24.45 21.07
CA GLU A 51 -24.24 23.17 20.74
C GLU A 51 -22.72 23.33 20.63
N PRO A 52 -21.93 22.42 21.23
CA PRO A 52 -20.47 22.50 21.11
C PRO A 52 -20.13 22.51 19.61
N ALA A 53 -19.24 23.42 19.22
CA ALA A 53 -18.77 23.49 17.84
C ALA A 53 -18.29 22.10 17.40
N PRO A 54 -18.62 21.65 16.18
CA PRO A 54 -18.16 20.37 15.69
C PRO A 54 -16.62 20.32 15.75
N LYS A 55 -16.08 19.19 16.21
CA LYS A 55 -14.63 18.99 16.24
C LYS A 55 -14.08 19.10 14.81
N PRO A 56 -12.90 19.72 14.61
CA PRO A 56 -12.29 19.77 13.30
C PRO A 56 -12.00 18.35 12.80
N GLU A 57 -12.34 18.08 11.55
CA GLU A 57 -11.99 16.81 10.91
C GLU A 57 -10.46 16.65 10.82
N PRO A 58 -9.94 15.43 11.01
CA PRO A 58 -8.52 15.16 10.89
C PRO A 58 -7.95 15.65 9.56
N PHE A 59 -6.88 16.43 9.61
CA PHE A 59 -6.15 16.99 8.46
C PHE A 59 -6.94 17.96 7.56
N ALA A 60 -8.13 18.41 7.93
CA ALA A 60 -8.93 19.36 7.14
C ALA A 60 -8.43 20.81 7.22
N PHE A 61 -7.38 21.10 8.01
CA PHE A 61 -6.85 22.45 8.21
C PHE A 61 -6.04 23.00 7.02
N ALA A 62 -5.65 22.16 6.04
CA ALA A 62 -4.91 22.58 4.86
C ALA A 62 -5.19 21.67 3.66
N ASP A 63 -4.76 22.13 2.45
CA ASP A 63 -4.78 21.33 1.24
C ASP A 63 -3.58 20.39 1.18
N PHE A 64 -3.83 19.09 1.10
CA PHE A 64 -2.85 18.01 0.98
C PHE A 64 -2.94 17.24 -0.36
N THR A 65 -3.60 17.79 -1.36
CA THR A 65 -3.72 17.18 -2.71
C THR A 65 -2.40 17.16 -3.46
N TRP A 66 -1.40 17.90 -2.98
CA TRP A 66 -0.04 17.94 -3.53
C TRP A 66 0.83 16.74 -3.13
N LEU A 67 0.47 15.97 -2.10
CA LEU A 67 1.25 14.83 -1.62
C LEU A 67 1.30 13.69 -2.64
N ASN A 68 2.43 13.02 -2.71
CA ASN A 68 2.57 11.75 -3.42
C ASN A 68 1.75 10.66 -2.72
N GLY A 69 1.08 9.80 -3.49
CA GLY A 69 0.23 8.77 -2.94
C GLY A 69 -1.15 9.24 -2.47
N ASN A 70 -1.45 10.54 -2.57
CA ASN A 70 -2.76 11.10 -2.27
C ASN A 70 -3.53 11.47 -3.55
N SER A 71 -4.85 11.33 -3.49
CA SER A 71 -5.71 11.83 -4.57
C SER A 71 -5.58 13.36 -4.68
N ARG A 72 -5.44 13.84 -5.92
CA ARG A 72 -5.46 15.27 -6.23
C ARG A 72 -6.87 15.84 -6.42
N GLN A 73 -7.91 15.00 -6.34
CA GLN A 73 -9.29 15.46 -6.36
C GLN A 73 -9.62 16.24 -5.09
N HIS A 74 -10.18 17.44 -5.27
CA HIS A 74 -10.63 18.28 -4.15
C HIS A 74 -12.01 17.87 -3.62
N LYS A 75 -12.85 17.29 -4.49
CA LYS A 75 -14.19 16.83 -4.12
C LYS A 75 -14.53 15.54 -4.85
N PRO A 76 -15.19 14.59 -4.19
CA PRO A 76 -15.73 13.42 -4.88
C PRO A 76 -16.83 13.83 -5.87
N VAL A 77 -16.94 13.10 -6.98
CA VAL A 77 -17.99 13.33 -7.99
C VAL A 77 -19.32 12.71 -7.56
N PHE A 78 -19.25 11.55 -6.92
CA PHE A 78 -20.42 10.81 -6.43
C PHE A 78 -20.45 10.89 -4.91
N ASP A 79 -21.14 11.88 -4.37
CA ASP A 79 -21.24 12.13 -2.93
C ASP A 79 -22.71 12.13 -2.49
N TYR A 80 -23.11 11.07 -1.79
CA TYR A 80 -24.44 10.83 -1.29
C TYR A 80 -24.43 10.68 0.24
N PRO A 81 -25.53 10.88 0.96
CA PRO A 81 -25.56 10.89 2.43
C PRO A 81 -25.00 9.63 3.11
N ALA A 82 -25.03 8.46 2.46
CA ALA A 82 -24.55 7.19 3.01
C ALA A 82 -23.49 6.52 2.15
N PHE A 83 -23.04 7.16 1.06
CA PHE A 83 -22.14 6.54 0.11
C PHE A 83 -21.36 7.59 -0.70
N THR A 84 -20.05 7.53 -0.65
CA THR A 84 -19.17 8.29 -1.53
C THR A 84 -18.57 7.34 -2.57
N GLY A 85 -19.07 7.44 -3.81
CA GLY A 85 -18.69 6.54 -4.90
C GLY A 85 -17.32 6.85 -5.48
N GLU A 86 -16.66 5.82 -6.00
CA GLU A 86 -15.35 5.93 -6.64
C GLU A 86 -15.29 5.03 -7.88
N VAL A 87 -14.84 5.61 -9.01
CA VAL A 87 -14.51 4.86 -10.23
C VAL A 87 -13.09 5.23 -10.65
N ARG A 88 -12.24 4.24 -10.84
CA ARG A 88 -10.86 4.41 -11.31
C ARG A 88 -10.63 3.64 -12.60
N VAL A 89 -10.02 4.28 -13.59
CA VAL A 89 -9.57 3.63 -14.82
C VAL A 89 -8.10 3.98 -15.05
N ASP A 90 -7.29 2.96 -15.16
CA ASP A 90 -5.87 3.07 -15.51
C ASP A 90 -5.62 2.25 -16.77
N THR A 91 -5.26 2.92 -17.85
CA THR A 91 -4.92 2.31 -19.13
C THR A 91 -3.56 2.82 -19.56
N ASN A 92 -2.68 1.90 -19.96
CA ASN A 92 -1.33 2.24 -20.37
C ASN A 92 -0.90 1.56 -21.67
N TYR A 93 0.15 2.12 -22.27
CA TYR A 93 1.00 1.51 -23.27
C TYR A 93 2.44 1.65 -22.79
N VAL A 94 3.17 0.54 -22.75
CA VAL A 94 4.59 0.52 -22.37
C VAL A 94 5.40 0.10 -23.59
N TYR A 95 6.53 0.77 -23.79
CA TYR A 95 7.54 0.40 -24.76
C TYR A 95 8.85 0.10 -24.02
N ASP A 96 9.21 -1.19 -23.93
CA ASP A 96 10.46 -1.62 -23.32
C ASP A 96 11.56 -1.72 -24.40
N LEU A 97 12.69 -1.07 -24.17
CA LEU A 97 13.82 -1.09 -25.08
C LEU A 97 14.53 -2.45 -25.15
N ASN A 98 14.26 -3.35 -24.21
CA ASN A 98 14.73 -4.73 -24.27
C ASN A 98 13.93 -5.60 -25.25
N HIS A 99 12.72 -5.17 -25.65
CA HIS A 99 11.82 -5.86 -26.60
C HIS A 99 11.63 -7.36 -26.32
N PRO A 100 11.13 -7.75 -25.13
CA PRO A 100 10.89 -9.15 -24.83
C PRO A 100 9.84 -9.73 -25.77
N GLN A 101 10.17 -10.83 -26.47
CA GLN A 101 9.31 -11.45 -27.51
C GLN A 101 7.97 -11.97 -26.93
N ASP A 102 7.90 -12.22 -25.62
CA ASP A 102 6.69 -12.66 -24.93
C ASP A 102 5.92 -11.49 -24.29
N HIS A 103 6.32 -10.25 -24.56
CA HIS A 103 5.72 -9.02 -24.01
C HIS A 103 5.67 -8.96 -22.48
N THR A 104 6.48 -9.75 -21.76
CA THR A 104 6.45 -9.82 -20.30
C THR A 104 7.45 -8.87 -19.69
N LEU A 105 6.97 -7.96 -18.82
CA LEU A 105 7.79 -7.13 -17.93
C LEU A 105 8.04 -7.86 -16.61
N VAL A 106 9.25 -7.73 -16.10
CA VAL A 106 9.68 -8.30 -14.82
C VAL A 106 10.10 -7.16 -13.88
N GLY A 107 10.00 -7.38 -12.57
CA GLY A 107 10.50 -6.44 -11.57
C GLY A 107 9.62 -5.21 -11.36
N SER A 108 8.37 -5.28 -11.74
CA SER A 108 7.36 -4.27 -11.47
C SER A 108 6.12 -4.90 -10.89
N SER A 109 5.52 -4.28 -9.91
CA SER A 109 4.19 -4.59 -9.39
C SER A 109 3.09 -3.77 -10.09
N GLU A 110 3.49 -2.74 -10.83
CA GLU A 110 2.59 -1.79 -11.50
C GLU A 110 2.41 -2.09 -12.98
N LEU A 111 3.42 -2.71 -13.63
CA LEU A 111 3.45 -2.98 -15.07
C LEU A 111 3.85 -4.43 -15.33
N GLY A 112 3.03 -5.15 -16.11
CA GLY A 112 3.28 -6.56 -16.42
C GLY A 112 3.51 -6.87 -17.90
N ARG A 113 3.18 -5.94 -18.81
CA ARG A 113 3.18 -6.15 -20.26
C ARG A 113 3.76 -4.98 -21.01
N THR A 114 4.37 -5.22 -22.17
CA THR A 114 4.95 -4.21 -23.06
C THR A 114 4.47 -4.36 -24.50
N ASP A 115 4.62 -3.30 -25.30
CA ASP A 115 4.28 -3.20 -26.73
C ASP A 115 2.80 -3.45 -27.06
N GLU A 116 1.93 -3.22 -26.10
CA GLU A 116 0.48 -3.35 -26.24
C GLU A 116 -0.25 -2.40 -25.30
N VAL A 117 -1.50 -2.05 -25.61
CA VAL A 117 -2.36 -1.28 -24.71
C VAL A 117 -2.96 -2.23 -23.68
N GLN A 118 -2.83 -1.87 -22.39
CA GLN A 118 -3.37 -2.65 -21.29
C GLN A 118 -4.31 -1.83 -20.43
N LEU A 119 -5.43 -2.45 -20.04
CA LEU A 119 -6.21 -2.02 -18.90
C LEU A 119 -5.50 -2.52 -17.63
N GLN A 120 -4.79 -1.63 -16.96
CA GLN A 120 -4.05 -1.96 -15.74
C GLN A 120 -5.02 -2.15 -14.58
N GLN A 121 -5.96 -1.20 -14.43
CA GLN A 121 -6.97 -1.25 -13.38
C GLN A 121 -8.31 -0.66 -13.86
N LEU A 122 -9.41 -1.36 -13.54
CA LEU A 122 -10.74 -0.80 -13.43
C LEU A 122 -11.24 -1.04 -12.00
N GLY A 123 -11.32 0.02 -11.21
CA GLY A 123 -11.87 0.02 -9.86
C GLY A 123 -13.26 0.66 -9.85
N VAL A 124 -14.22 -0.03 -9.26
CA VAL A 124 -15.58 0.49 -9.02
C VAL A 124 -15.96 0.17 -7.60
N GLY A 125 -16.46 1.16 -6.87
CA GLY A 125 -16.86 1.01 -5.48
C GLY A 125 -16.99 2.34 -4.76
N GLY A 126 -16.55 2.39 -3.50
CA GLY A 126 -16.58 3.62 -2.71
C GLY A 126 -16.65 3.35 -1.21
N ASP A 127 -16.86 4.42 -0.48
CA ASP A 127 -16.96 4.44 0.97
C ASP A 127 -18.43 4.48 1.39
N PHE A 128 -18.80 3.58 2.31
CA PHE A 128 -20.11 3.51 2.92
C PHE A 128 -20.04 4.09 4.33
N HIS A 129 -20.99 4.94 4.70
CA HIS A 129 -21.08 5.54 6.01
C HIS A 129 -22.54 5.79 6.40
N TYR A 130 -22.93 5.28 7.55
CA TYR A 130 -24.25 5.51 8.11
C TYR A 130 -24.15 5.52 9.65
N ASP A 131 -24.53 6.62 10.26
CA ASP A 131 -24.19 6.90 11.65
C ASP A 131 -22.69 6.70 11.89
N ASN A 132 -22.33 5.85 12.85
CA ASN A 132 -20.94 5.50 13.15
C ASN A 132 -20.45 4.23 12.43
N VAL A 133 -21.30 3.58 11.64
CA VAL A 133 -20.91 2.42 10.83
C VAL A 133 -20.23 2.90 9.56
N ARG A 134 -19.10 2.28 9.24
CA ARG A 134 -18.30 2.60 8.06
C ARG A 134 -17.89 1.35 7.31
N GLY A 135 -17.63 1.48 6.04
CA GLY A 135 -17.13 0.41 5.19
C GLY A 135 -16.56 0.94 3.90
N ARG A 136 -15.79 0.13 3.24
CA ARG A 136 -15.28 0.41 1.91
C ARG A 136 -15.30 -0.86 1.07
N LEU A 137 -15.67 -0.71 -0.17
CA LEU A 137 -15.50 -1.72 -1.20
C LEU A 137 -14.91 -1.03 -2.42
N LEU A 138 -13.79 -1.57 -2.95
CA LEU A 138 -13.26 -1.15 -4.24
C LEU A 138 -12.77 -2.39 -4.99
N THR A 139 -13.17 -2.53 -6.24
CA THR A 139 -12.77 -3.64 -7.10
C THR A 139 -11.43 -3.36 -7.80
N GLN A 140 -10.83 -4.42 -8.39
CA GLN A 140 -9.63 -4.32 -9.23
C GLN A 140 -9.73 -5.28 -10.42
N PHE A 141 -10.40 -4.87 -11.47
CA PHE A 141 -10.35 -5.59 -12.73
C PHE A 141 -9.13 -5.15 -13.54
N GLY A 142 -8.74 -5.94 -14.55
CA GLY A 142 -7.56 -5.68 -15.36
C GLY A 142 -6.31 -6.42 -14.88
N MET A 143 -5.12 -5.94 -15.24
CA MET A 143 -3.85 -6.60 -14.93
C MET A 143 -3.61 -6.75 -13.42
N TYR A 144 -4.06 -5.83 -12.61
CA TYR A 144 -3.94 -5.90 -11.15
C TYR A 144 -4.65 -7.11 -10.55
N SER A 145 -5.72 -7.62 -11.18
CA SER A 145 -6.42 -8.83 -10.73
C SER A 145 -5.58 -10.12 -10.86
N THR A 146 -4.44 -10.07 -11.51
CA THR A 146 -3.48 -11.18 -11.56
C THR A 146 -2.13 -10.84 -10.93
N MET A 147 -1.60 -9.65 -11.21
CA MET A 147 -0.27 -9.24 -10.75
C MET A 147 -0.20 -9.13 -9.23
N THR A 148 -1.23 -8.61 -8.57
CA THR A 148 -1.26 -8.43 -7.12
C THR A 148 -1.51 -9.74 -6.37
N PRO A 149 -2.55 -10.56 -6.70
CA PRO A 149 -2.81 -11.82 -6.01
C PRO A 149 -1.70 -12.87 -6.17
N ARG A 150 -0.93 -12.85 -7.26
CA ARG A 150 0.23 -13.75 -7.41
C ARG A 150 1.30 -13.59 -6.32
N ASN A 151 1.27 -12.48 -5.61
CA ASN A 151 2.17 -12.17 -4.51
C ASN A 151 1.59 -12.56 -3.13
N ASP A 152 0.38 -13.14 -3.09
CA ASP A 152 -0.19 -13.70 -1.85
C ASP A 152 0.71 -14.81 -1.29
N ALA A 153 0.96 -14.75 0.01
CA ALA A 153 1.81 -15.70 0.72
C ALA A 153 1.03 -16.90 1.27
N SER A 154 -0.31 -16.92 1.20
CA SER A 154 -1.16 -17.93 1.86
C SER A 154 -1.42 -19.26 1.14
N PRO A 155 -1.14 -19.48 -0.18
CA PRO A 155 -1.55 -20.69 -0.90
C PRO A 155 -1.00 -22.01 -0.33
N ALA A 156 0.07 -21.96 0.48
CA ALA A 156 0.64 -23.16 1.10
C ALA A 156 -0.13 -23.65 2.35
N ARG A 157 -1.23 -22.99 2.73
CA ARG A 157 -2.00 -23.28 3.94
C ARG A 157 -3.50 -23.38 3.67
N GLY A 158 -4.10 -24.50 4.06
CA GLY A 158 -5.52 -24.77 3.87
C GLY A 158 -5.86 -25.24 2.45
N GLN A 159 -7.16 -25.43 2.19
CA GLN A 159 -7.68 -26.01 0.94
C GLN A 159 -8.35 -24.95 0.04
N TRP A 160 -8.51 -23.73 0.53
CA TRP A 160 -9.19 -22.64 -0.20
C TRP A 160 -8.18 -21.78 -0.92
N ASP A 161 -8.39 -21.53 -2.21
CA ASP A 161 -7.61 -20.61 -3.03
C ASP A 161 -8.05 -19.18 -2.77
N LEU A 162 -7.43 -18.53 -1.79
CA LEU A 162 -7.77 -17.17 -1.37
C LEU A 162 -7.31 -16.14 -2.40
N ALA A 163 -6.20 -16.37 -3.09
CA ALA A 163 -5.73 -15.48 -4.15
C ALA A 163 -6.76 -15.38 -5.29
N ASN A 164 -7.39 -16.49 -5.67
CA ASN A 164 -8.46 -16.50 -6.67
C ASN A 164 -9.77 -15.93 -6.11
N ALA A 165 -10.10 -16.20 -4.84
CA ALA A 165 -11.31 -15.70 -4.20
C ALA A 165 -11.35 -14.17 -4.15
N TYR A 166 -10.22 -13.53 -3.88
CA TYR A 166 -10.10 -12.08 -3.70
C TYR A 166 -9.46 -11.34 -4.87
N ARG A 167 -9.19 -12.00 -5.99
CA ARG A 167 -8.46 -11.40 -7.12
C ARG A 167 -9.06 -10.11 -7.68
N TYR A 168 -10.38 -9.92 -7.55
CA TYR A 168 -11.08 -8.74 -8.03
C TYR A 168 -11.39 -7.71 -6.94
N VAL A 169 -10.85 -7.89 -5.74
CA VAL A 169 -11.04 -7.02 -4.59
C VAL A 169 -9.74 -6.30 -4.28
N SER A 170 -9.70 -4.98 -4.45
CA SER A 170 -8.57 -4.19 -3.95
C SER A 170 -8.74 -3.83 -2.49
N GLU A 171 -9.93 -3.35 -2.11
CA GLU A 171 -10.26 -3.04 -0.72
C GLU A 171 -11.66 -3.57 -0.39
N ALA A 172 -11.82 -4.22 0.78
CA ALA A 172 -13.12 -4.61 1.32
C ALA A 172 -13.01 -4.71 2.84
N TYR A 173 -13.52 -3.69 3.53
CA TYR A 173 -13.55 -3.70 4.98
C TYR A 173 -14.83 -3.06 5.53
N GLY A 174 -15.20 -3.47 6.73
CA GLY A 174 -16.23 -2.84 7.52
C GLY A 174 -15.71 -2.46 8.90
N GLY A 175 -16.32 -1.45 9.51
CA GLY A 175 -15.86 -0.97 10.79
C GLY A 175 -16.79 0.01 11.47
N TYR A 176 -16.30 0.58 12.55
CA TYR A 176 -17.04 1.49 13.39
C TYR A 176 -16.19 2.67 13.84
N HIS A 177 -16.79 3.86 13.85
CA HIS A 177 -16.23 5.11 14.31
C HIS A 177 -16.66 5.39 15.75
N PHE A 178 -15.71 5.78 16.61
CA PHE A 178 -15.95 6.21 17.98
C PHE A 178 -15.61 7.70 18.10
N ASP A 179 -16.55 8.51 18.60
CA ASP A 179 -16.40 9.95 18.86
C ASP A 179 -15.52 10.22 20.08
N LYS A 180 -14.30 9.71 20.08
CA LYS A 180 -13.30 9.96 21.13
C LYS A 180 -12.08 10.65 20.53
N MET A 181 -11.47 11.61 21.26
CA MET A 181 -10.42 12.47 20.71
C MET A 181 -10.93 13.20 19.45
N ASN A 182 -10.19 13.17 18.33
CA ASN A 182 -10.67 13.61 17.02
C ASN A 182 -11.14 12.42 16.14
N GLY A 183 -11.48 11.30 16.75
CA GLY A 183 -11.97 10.08 16.15
C GLY A 183 -11.09 8.88 16.43
N ILE A 184 -11.74 7.71 16.61
CA ILE A 184 -11.09 6.40 16.61
C ILE A 184 -11.88 5.51 15.67
N ASN A 185 -11.22 4.88 14.70
CA ASN A 185 -11.83 3.91 13.80
C ASN A 185 -11.30 2.53 14.08
N VAL A 186 -12.19 1.53 14.07
CA VAL A 186 -11.80 0.12 14.13
C VAL A 186 -12.41 -0.57 12.92
N ASP A 187 -11.55 -1.03 12.02
CA ASP A 187 -11.93 -1.62 10.74
C ASP A 187 -11.34 -3.03 10.61
N ALA A 188 -12.05 -3.95 9.94
CA ALA A 188 -11.59 -5.30 9.66
C ALA A 188 -11.88 -5.70 8.21
N GLY A 189 -10.93 -6.35 7.55
CA GLY A 189 -11.05 -6.80 6.18
C GLY A 189 -9.76 -6.70 5.38
N ILE A 190 -9.91 -6.43 4.07
CA ILE A 190 -8.82 -6.28 3.11
C ILE A 190 -8.58 -4.77 2.88
N PHE A 191 -7.33 -4.36 3.02
CA PHE A 191 -6.87 -2.99 2.89
C PHE A 191 -5.71 -2.90 1.90
N MET A 192 -5.56 -1.74 1.24
CA MET A 192 -4.28 -1.40 0.65
C MET A 192 -3.23 -1.26 1.75
N SER A 193 -1.97 -1.47 1.37
CA SER A 193 -0.85 -1.41 2.31
C SER A 193 -0.76 -0.07 3.00
N TYR A 194 -0.43 -0.10 4.29
CA TYR A 194 0.00 1.08 5.03
C TYR A 194 1.53 1.28 4.95
N VAL A 195 2.28 0.25 4.53
CA VAL A 195 3.74 0.33 4.34
C VAL A 195 4.04 0.84 2.95
N GLY A 196 4.86 1.86 2.85
CA GLY A 196 5.20 2.55 1.62
C GLY A 196 4.49 3.90 1.47
N LEU A 197 5.11 4.81 0.70
CA LEU A 197 4.56 6.13 0.41
C LEU A 197 3.69 6.14 -0.84
N PHE A 198 4.10 5.41 -1.89
CA PHE A 198 3.36 5.35 -3.14
C PHE A 198 2.03 4.60 -2.95
N SER A 199 0.96 5.19 -3.47
CA SER A 199 -0.34 4.53 -3.53
C SER A 199 -0.32 3.34 -4.49
N TYR A 200 -1.11 2.33 -4.20
CA TYR A 200 -1.45 1.27 -5.14
C TYR A 200 -2.10 1.81 -6.43
N TYR A 201 -2.75 2.96 -6.35
CA TYR A 201 -3.49 3.58 -7.41
C TYR A 201 -2.65 4.64 -8.12
N GLN A 202 -2.32 4.42 -9.40
CA GLN A 202 -1.39 5.25 -10.17
C GLN A 202 -1.86 6.69 -10.38
N TYR A 203 -3.16 6.93 -10.34
CA TYR A 203 -3.71 8.30 -10.39
C TYR A 203 -3.21 9.17 -9.24
N ASP A 204 -2.98 8.59 -8.07
CA ASP A 204 -2.60 9.29 -6.85
C ASP A 204 -1.08 9.56 -6.77
N ASN A 205 -0.28 8.95 -7.63
CA ASN A 205 1.19 8.99 -7.58
C ASN A 205 1.79 10.09 -8.47
N TRP A 206 2.99 10.53 -8.12
CA TRP A 206 3.78 11.48 -8.91
C TRP A 206 4.50 10.84 -10.10
N ALA A 207 4.76 9.55 -10.06
CA ALA A 207 5.34 8.74 -11.12
C ALA A 207 4.44 7.55 -11.43
N TYR A 208 4.54 6.97 -12.63
CA TYR A 208 3.80 5.75 -12.98
C TYR A 208 4.50 4.53 -12.41
N GLN A 209 5.80 4.41 -12.67
CA GLN A 209 6.64 3.38 -12.07
C GLN A 209 7.39 3.96 -10.87
N PRO A 210 6.97 3.67 -9.65
CA PRO A 210 7.75 4.05 -8.47
C PRO A 210 9.09 3.32 -8.47
N SER A 211 10.01 3.79 -7.64
CA SER A 211 11.32 3.16 -7.46
C SER A 211 11.19 1.66 -7.17
N PHE A 212 12.20 0.90 -7.58
CA PHE A 212 12.32 -0.51 -7.23
C PHE A 212 12.27 -0.76 -5.71
N VAL A 213 12.63 0.22 -4.90
CA VAL A 213 12.45 0.21 -3.43
C VAL A 213 10.96 0.01 -3.10
N SER A 214 10.07 0.82 -3.67
CA SER A 214 8.62 0.71 -3.45
C SER A 214 8.04 -0.60 -3.97
N SER A 215 8.54 -1.13 -5.11
CA SER A 215 8.09 -2.42 -5.66
C SER A 215 8.41 -3.62 -4.73
N ASN A 216 9.25 -3.44 -3.72
CA ASN A 216 9.57 -4.47 -2.71
C ASN A 216 8.81 -4.28 -1.38
N THR A 217 7.87 -3.33 -1.30
CA THR A 217 6.93 -3.21 -0.19
C THR A 217 5.64 -3.98 -0.48
N PRO A 218 4.81 -4.29 0.53
CA PRO A 218 3.56 -5.00 0.30
C PRO A 218 2.50 -4.06 -0.31
N TRP A 219 1.55 -4.63 -1.05
CA TRP A 219 0.47 -3.85 -1.67
C TRP A 219 -0.87 -3.99 -0.95
N PHE A 220 -1.06 -5.04 -0.17
CA PHE A 220 -2.29 -5.25 0.58
C PHE A 220 -2.04 -5.94 1.91
N PHE A 221 -2.97 -5.76 2.84
CA PHE A 221 -3.08 -6.50 4.09
C PHE A 221 -4.52 -6.99 4.29
N ASN A 222 -4.66 -8.15 4.90
CA ASN A 222 -5.93 -8.64 5.44
C ASN A 222 -5.81 -8.74 6.96
N GLY A 223 -6.72 -8.10 7.71
CA GLY A 223 -6.61 -8.05 9.15
C GLY A 223 -7.53 -7.04 9.81
N VAL A 224 -7.06 -6.48 10.92
CA VAL A 224 -7.72 -5.43 11.70
C VAL A 224 -6.83 -4.20 11.76
N ARG A 225 -7.43 -3.04 11.55
CA ARG A 225 -6.80 -1.72 11.68
C ARG A 225 -7.52 -0.91 12.76
N ILE A 226 -6.76 -0.29 13.63
CA ILE A 226 -7.25 0.72 14.58
C ILE A 226 -6.57 2.04 14.21
N GLN A 227 -7.36 3.05 13.84
CA GLN A 227 -6.88 4.42 13.58
C GLN A 227 -7.26 5.30 14.74
N ILE A 228 -6.31 6.06 15.27
CA ILE A 228 -6.50 6.99 16.39
C ILE A 228 -6.07 8.37 15.93
N PHE A 229 -6.96 9.36 16.07
CA PHE A 229 -6.67 10.76 15.78
C PHE A 229 -6.65 11.56 17.09
N PRO A 230 -5.49 11.75 17.74
CA PRO A 230 -5.38 12.53 18.97
C PRO A 230 -5.78 14.00 18.78
N ASN A 231 -5.50 14.54 17.59
CA ASN A 231 -5.86 15.88 17.13
C ASN A 231 -5.95 15.89 15.58
N ASP A 232 -6.18 17.06 14.99
CA ASP A 232 -6.32 17.25 13.55
C ASP A 232 -5.01 17.21 12.75
N HIS A 233 -3.85 17.18 13.42
CA HIS A 233 -2.51 17.12 12.82
C HIS A 233 -1.83 15.75 12.90
N PHE A 234 -2.38 14.83 13.69
CA PHE A 234 -1.70 13.60 14.03
C PHE A 234 -2.62 12.38 13.92
N LYS A 235 -2.12 11.30 13.32
CA LYS A 235 -2.78 10.00 13.24
C LYS A 235 -1.81 8.91 13.66
N GLU A 236 -2.29 7.98 14.47
CA GLU A 236 -1.63 6.72 14.79
C GLU A 236 -2.49 5.55 14.34
N GLU A 237 -1.86 4.53 13.77
CA GLU A 237 -2.55 3.28 13.42
C GLU A 237 -1.88 2.08 14.07
N ILE A 238 -2.68 1.14 14.53
CA ILE A 238 -2.25 -0.17 15.00
C ILE A 238 -2.85 -1.22 14.08
N TRP A 239 -2.01 -2.11 13.57
CA TRP A 239 -2.38 -3.16 12.64
C TRP A 239 -2.14 -4.54 13.23
N LEU A 240 -3.13 -5.42 13.03
CA LEU A 240 -3.02 -6.85 13.29
C LEU A 240 -3.41 -7.58 12.01
N THR A 241 -2.45 -8.24 11.35
CA THR A 241 -2.62 -8.76 10.00
C THR A 241 -2.44 -10.28 9.97
N ASN A 242 -2.99 -10.91 8.93
CA ASN A 242 -2.77 -12.33 8.66
C ASN A 242 -1.30 -12.64 8.28
N GLY A 243 -0.56 -11.64 7.84
CA GLY A 243 0.84 -11.72 7.43
C GLY A 243 1.22 -10.59 6.48
N TRP A 244 2.44 -10.59 6.01
CA TRP A 244 2.95 -9.64 5.03
C TRP A 244 2.43 -9.98 3.64
N GLN A 245 1.55 -9.13 3.08
CA GLN A 245 0.94 -9.35 1.77
C GLN A 245 0.28 -10.74 1.66
N SER A 246 -0.63 -11.04 2.59
CA SER A 246 -1.26 -12.35 2.69
C SER A 246 -2.75 -12.25 2.97
N TYR A 247 -3.55 -12.90 2.14
CA TYR A 247 -5.00 -12.99 2.37
C TYR A 247 -5.32 -13.90 3.56
N GLY A 248 -4.58 -14.98 3.72
CA GLY A 248 -4.74 -15.93 4.83
C GLY A 248 -3.51 -15.99 5.72
N MET A 249 -3.69 -16.54 6.90
CA MET A 249 -2.58 -16.80 7.81
C MET A 249 -1.83 -18.06 7.36
N PHE A 250 -0.60 -17.92 6.88
CA PHE A 250 0.26 -19.04 6.50
C PHE A 250 1.27 -19.42 7.60
N ASN A 251 1.39 -18.62 8.64
CA ASN A 251 2.21 -18.84 9.82
C ASN A 251 1.36 -19.10 11.07
N ASP A 252 2.02 -19.40 12.19
CA ASP A 252 1.43 -19.60 13.50
C ASP A 252 1.33 -18.31 14.34
N ALA A 253 1.63 -17.15 13.77
CA ALA A 253 1.58 -15.85 14.43
C ALA A 253 1.13 -14.75 13.45
N PRO A 254 0.28 -13.81 13.90
CA PRO A 254 -0.09 -12.63 13.11
C PRO A 254 1.07 -11.68 12.93
N GLY A 255 0.99 -10.81 11.91
CA GLY A 255 1.81 -9.62 11.80
C GLY A 255 1.26 -8.50 12.67
N ILE A 256 2.14 -7.70 13.24
CA ILE A 256 1.78 -6.49 14.00
C ILE A 256 2.54 -5.33 13.40
N GLY A 257 1.85 -4.23 13.13
CA GLY A 257 2.48 -3.03 12.62
C GLY A 257 1.85 -1.76 13.17
N THR A 258 2.52 -0.65 12.90
CA THR A 258 2.05 0.70 13.24
C THR A 258 2.27 1.65 12.09
N GLN A 259 1.46 2.69 12.02
CA GLN A 259 1.69 3.84 11.16
C GLN A 259 1.51 5.11 11.99
N THR A 260 2.51 5.97 11.94
CA THR A 260 2.46 7.32 12.51
C THR A 260 2.44 8.33 11.38
N LEU A 261 1.43 9.17 11.30
CA LEU A 261 1.33 10.28 10.36
C LEU A 261 1.24 11.60 11.12
N TRP A 262 2.17 12.52 10.84
CA TRP A 262 2.20 13.86 11.40
C TRP A 262 2.27 14.90 10.28
N ARG A 263 1.31 15.83 10.27
CA ARG A 263 1.23 16.99 9.38
C ARG A 263 1.23 18.27 10.22
N PRO A 264 2.41 18.84 10.51
CA PRO A 264 2.51 20.02 11.38
C PRO A 264 1.87 21.28 10.78
N ASN A 265 1.82 21.38 9.46
CA ASN A 265 1.18 22.45 8.70
C ASN A 265 0.94 21.97 7.24
N GLY A 266 0.36 22.82 6.39
CA GLY A 266 0.02 22.48 5.00
C GLY A 266 1.21 22.23 4.06
N ASN A 267 2.45 22.36 4.54
CA ASN A 267 3.66 22.20 3.73
C ASN A 267 4.49 20.95 4.09
N TRP A 268 4.11 20.22 5.12
CA TRP A 268 4.86 19.05 5.58
C TRP A 268 3.97 17.85 5.83
N SER A 269 4.44 16.68 5.45
CA SER A 269 3.89 15.40 5.82
C SER A 269 5.03 14.46 6.22
N ILE A 270 4.95 13.88 7.41
CA ILE A 270 5.93 12.94 7.96
C ILE A 270 5.22 11.65 8.29
N LEU A 271 5.69 10.57 7.70
CA LEU A 271 5.08 9.25 7.77
C LEU A 271 6.13 8.25 8.27
N SER A 272 5.77 7.40 9.24
CA SER A 272 6.55 6.24 9.64
C SER A 272 5.66 5.02 9.65
N ASN A 273 6.06 3.98 8.94
CA ASN A 273 5.37 2.71 8.84
C ASN A 273 6.28 1.61 9.36
N ASP A 274 5.81 0.84 10.32
CA ASP A 274 6.60 -0.21 10.93
C ASP A 274 5.85 -1.55 10.93
N TYR A 275 6.59 -2.64 10.73
CA TYR A 275 6.11 -4.01 10.80
C TYR A 275 7.05 -4.81 11.67
N PHE A 276 6.61 -5.23 12.87
CA PHE A 276 7.52 -5.68 13.91
C PHE A 276 7.55 -7.18 14.15
N TYR A 277 6.48 -7.89 13.84
CA TYR A 277 6.34 -9.24 14.35
C TYR A 277 5.52 -10.10 13.42
N GLY A 278 6.19 -10.81 12.57
CA GLY A 278 5.56 -11.81 11.73
C GLY A 278 6.54 -12.93 11.47
N LYS A 279 6.11 -14.17 11.58
CA LYS A 279 6.81 -15.33 11.05
C LYS A 279 6.34 -15.56 9.62
N ASP A 280 6.49 -14.56 8.79
CA ASP A 280 5.85 -14.51 7.47
C ASP A 280 6.81 -14.73 6.31
N THR A 281 7.92 -15.33 6.58
CA THR A 281 8.76 -15.85 5.51
C THR A 281 8.19 -17.15 4.99
N LEU A 282 7.84 -17.17 3.72
CA LEU A 282 7.37 -18.35 3.02
C LEU A 282 8.28 -19.55 3.26
N ASN A 283 7.69 -20.69 3.57
CA ASN A 283 8.37 -21.96 3.77
C ASN A 283 9.39 -22.00 4.93
N ASN A 284 9.42 -21.00 5.80
CA ASN A 284 10.31 -21.01 6.96
C ASN A 284 9.66 -20.44 8.22
N ALA A 285 8.89 -21.29 8.92
CA ALA A 285 8.12 -20.92 10.11
C ALA A 285 8.97 -20.41 11.30
N GLY A 286 10.29 -20.68 11.31
CA GLY A 286 11.21 -20.18 12.34
C GLY A 286 11.73 -18.78 12.09
N ARG A 287 11.48 -18.20 10.91
CA ARG A 287 11.98 -16.89 10.49
C ARG A 287 10.98 -15.79 10.82
N LYS A 288 11.49 -14.64 11.26
CA LYS A 288 10.71 -13.44 11.60
C LYS A 288 11.17 -12.27 10.76
N ARG A 289 10.28 -11.30 10.57
CA ARG A 289 10.51 -10.07 9.81
C ARG A 289 10.35 -8.85 10.70
N ALA A 290 11.23 -7.88 10.50
CA ALA A 290 11.11 -6.51 10.97
C ALA A 290 11.35 -5.57 9.79
N HIS A 291 10.52 -4.54 9.63
CA HIS A 291 10.57 -3.64 8.50
C HIS A 291 10.10 -2.25 8.91
N SER A 292 10.78 -1.20 8.44
CA SER A 292 10.42 0.20 8.65
C SER A 292 10.57 0.96 7.34
N ASP A 293 9.51 1.63 6.92
CA ASP A 293 9.46 2.53 5.77
C ASP A 293 9.02 3.90 6.28
N SER A 294 9.88 4.90 6.18
CA SER A 294 9.64 6.25 6.69
C SER A 294 9.83 7.30 5.61
N SER A 295 8.89 8.24 5.53
CA SER A 295 8.86 9.23 4.46
C SER A 295 8.67 10.64 5.02
N ILE A 296 9.28 11.60 4.33
CA ILE A 296 9.09 13.03 4.55
C ILE A 296 8.74 13.66 3.22
N GLU A 297 7.66 14.44 3.21
CA GLU A 297 7.27 15.24 2.07
C GLU A 297 7.25 16.72 2.46
N TRP A 298 7.79 17.57 1.58
CA TRP A 298 7.93 18.99 1.82
C TRP A 298 7.55 19.79 0.58
N LYS A 299 6.48 20.59 0.70
CA LYS A 299 6.10 21.60 -0.28
C LYS A 299 6.93 22.86 0.00
N TYR A 300 8.03 23.03 -0.73
CA TYR A 300 8.98 24.14 -0.53
C TYR A 300 8.62 25.38 -1.33
N ARG A 301 7.64 25.29 -2.23
CA ARG A 301 7.11 26.42 -2.98
C ARG A 301 5.60 26.29 -3.13
N ASP A 302 4.91 27.40 -2.87
CA ASP A 302 3.46 27.55 -3.10
C ASP A 302 3.22 29.00 -3.56
N THR A 303 3.10 29.19 -4.88
CA THR A 303 2.96 30.49 -5.53
C THR A 303 1.97 30.39 -6.70
N PRO A 304 0.66 30.29 -6.41
CA PRO A 304 -0.38 29.94 -7.38
C PRO A 304 -0.37 30.79 -8.68
N ASP A 305 -0.02 32.08 -8.56
CA ASP A 305 -0.03 33.02 -9.70
C ASP A 305 1.26 32.99 -10.53
N SER A 306 2.24 32.14 -10.20
CA SER A 306 3.49 32.04 -10.94
C SER A 306 3.45 30.92 -11.96
N LYS A 307 4.37 30.97 -12.96
CA LYS A 307 4.51 29.88 -13.97
C LYS A 307 4.72 28.50 -13.31
N ILE A 308 5.49 28.45 -12.23
CA ILE A 308 5.60 27.26 -11.38
C ILE A 308 4.73 27.55 -10.16
N SER A 309 3.55 26.96 -10.12
CA SER A 309 2.56 27.16 -9.07
C SER A 309 2.97 26.52 -7.75
N LYS A 310 3.50 25.28 -7.81
CA LYS A 310 3.94 24.52 -6.63
C LYS A 310 5.25 23.78 -6.93
N SER A 311 5.99 23.47 -5.86
CA SER A 311 7.12 22.55 -5.92
C SER A 311 7.21 21.78 -4.61
N ALA A 312 7.40 20.46 -4.70
CA ALA A 312 7.48 19.60 -3.54
C ALA A 312 8.51 18.48 -3.71
N LEU A 313 9.14 18.12 -2.61
CA LEU A 313 10.10 17.04 -2.48
C LEU A 313 9.51 15.92 -1.65
N SER A 314 9.77 14.68 -2.06
CA SER A 314 9.42 13.46 -1.31
C SER A 314 10.68 12.62 -1.14
N PHE A 315 10.99 12.25 0.10
CA PHE A 315 12.09 11.37 0.45
C PHE A 315 11.57 10.21 1.28
N THR A 316 11.92 8.98 0.90
CA THR A 316 11.62 7.76 1.65
C THR A 316 12.92 7.03 1.97
N PHE A 317 13.03 6.58 3.20
CA PHE A 317 14.06 5.67 3.66
C PHE A 317 13.39 4.37 4.11
N ASP A 318 13.88 3.25 3.58
CA ASP A 318 13.30 1.93 3.78
C ASP A 318 14.38 0.94 4.25
N ILE A 319 14.10 0.23 5.35
CA ILE A 319 14.99 -0.77 5.93
C ILE A 319 14.18 -1.97 6.43
N GLY A 320 14.61 -3.15 6.06
CA GLY A 320 13.97 -4.36 6.53
C GLY A 320 14.93 -5.52 6.68
N CYS A 321 14.59 -6.49 7.52
CA CYS A 321 15.38 -7.69 7.68
C CYS A 321 14.56 -8.89 8.15
N GLU A 322 15.12 -10.06 7.96
CA GLU A 322 14.68 -11.31 8.54
C GLU A 322 15.70 -11.87 9.52
N TYR A 323 15.22 -12.53 10.56
CA TYR A 323 16.04 -13.17 11.58
C TYR A 323 15.42 -14.46 12.11
N GLY A 324 16.25 -15.38 12.65
CA GLY A 324 15.82 -16.74 12.97
C GLY A 324 15.80 -17.64 11.74
N GLY A 325 15.50 -18.92 11.89
CA GLY A 325 15.37 -19.85 10.76
C GLY A 325 16.58 -19.88 9.82
N GLY A 326 17.82 -19.80 10.36
CA GLY A 326 19.04 -19.89 9.57
C GLY A 326 19.60 -18.55 9.04
N VAL A 327 18.97 -17.40 9.38
CA VAL A 327 19.45 -16.07 8.95
C VAL A 327 19.54 -15.10 10.13
N THR A 328 20.20 -13.96 9.90
CA THR A 328 20.32 -12.85 10.86
C THR A 328 20.14 -11.52 10.13
N CYS A 329 19.72 -10.46 10.82
CA CYS A 329 19.61 -9.12 10.23
C CYS A 329 20.98 -8.59 9.80
N THR A 330 21.98 -8.65 10.69
CA THR A 330 23.35 -8.14 10.43
C THR A 330 24.39 -9.09 11.03
N GLY A 331 25.65 -8.92 10.67
CA GLY A 331 26.76 -9.71 11.24
C GLY A 331 26.73 -11.18 10.83
N GLY A 332 26.19 -11.48 9.65
CA GLY A 332 26.04 -12.84 9.16
C GLY A 332 27.36 -13.53 8.82
N THR A 333 27.32 -14.86 8.81
CA THR A 333 28.41 -15.76 8.37
C THR A 333 27.88 -16.58 7.17
N PRO A 334 28.75 -17.29 6.42
CA PRO A 334 28.27 -18.18 5.35
C PRO A 334 27.26 -19.23 5.81
N ALA A 335 27.33 -19.70 7.05
CA ALA A 335 26.40 -20.67 7.64
C ALA A 335 25.10 -20.02 8.15
N LYS A 336 25.11 -18.73 8.40
CA LYS A 336 23.96 -17.93 8.86
C LYS A 336 24.05 -16.55 8.22
N PRO A 337 23.69 -16.40 6.95
CA PRO A 337 23.87 -15.17 6.20
C PRO A 337 22.98 -14.04 6.69
N SER A 338 23.40 -12.81 6.44
CA SER A 338 22.59 -11.62 6.64
C SER A 338 21.48 -11.56 5.60
N GLN A 339 20.26 -11.29 6.06
CA GLN A 339 19.06 -11.17 5.25
C GLN A 339 18.40 -9.82 5.55
N TYR A 340 18.83 -8.77 4.85
CA TYR A 340 18.29 -7.42 5.02
C TYR A 340 18.39 -6.62 3.73
N PHE A 341 17.65 -5.53 3.66
CA PHE A 341 17.92 -4.46 2.69
C PHE A 341 17.90 -3.09 3.37
N ILE A 342 18.58 -2.16 2.73
CA ILE A 342 18.49 -0.73 2.99
C ILE A 342 18.26 -0.08 1.65
N GLY A 343 17.23 0.78 1.56
CA GLY A 343 16.89 1.50 0.37
C GLY A 343 16.48 2.94 0.66
N PHE A 344 16.50 3.75 -0.37
CA PHE A 344 15.94 5.09 -0.35
C PHE A 344 15.38 5.44 -1.72
N MET A 345 14.43 6.36 -1.74
CA MET A 345 13.95 7.01 -2.96
C MET A 345 13.72 8.49 -2.71
N LEU A 346 13.93 9.26 -3.77
CA LEU A 346 13.81 10.71 -3.78
C LEU A 346 13.06 11.13 -5.04
N TYR A 347 12.05 11.98 -4.88
CA TYR A 347 11.28 12.56 -5.96
C TYR A 347 11.10 14.05 -5.75
N ASP A 348 11.25 14.82 -6.83
CA ASP A 348 10.95 16.25 -6.86
C ASP A 348 9.90 16.50 -7.94
N ARG A 349 8.83 17.21 -7.58
CA ARG A 349 7.71 17.50 -8.47
C ARG A 349 7.47 19.00 -8.56
N LEU A 350 7.33 19.45 -9.78
CA LEU A 350 6.97 20.82 -10.14
C LEU A 350 5.58 20.82 -10.78
N TRP A 351 4.74 21.77 -10.39
CA TRP A 351 3.45 22.02 -11.04
C TRP A 351 3.48 23.36 -11.77
N PHE A 352 2.85 23.38 -12.94
CA PHE A 352 2.85 24.53 -13.84
C PHE A 352 1.44 24.89 -14.27
N ASP A 353 1.22 26.15 -14.62
CA ASP A 353 -0.01 26.67 -15.20
C ASP A 353 -1.25 26.26 -14.37
N HIS A 354 -1.28 26.67 -13.10
CA HIS A 354 -2.36 26.36 -12.15
C HIS A 354 -2.59 24.86 -12.02
N ASP A 355 -1.50 24.10 -11.86
CA ASP A 355 -1.47 22.65 -11.67
C ASP A 355 -1.94 21.81 -12.89
N LYS A 356 -2.13 22.45 -14.04
CA LYS A 356 -2.53 21.78 -15.29
C LYS A 356 -1.44 20.85 -15.82
N TYR A 357 -0.18 21.16 -15.55
CA TYR A 357 0.96 20.34 -15.92
C TYR A 357 1.78 19.97 -14.68
N GLY A 358 2.30 18.75 -14.67
CA GLY A 358 3.22 18.26 -13.65
C GLY A 358 4.50 17.72 -14.30
N PHE A 359 5.64 17.96 -13.67
CA PHE A 359 6.89 17.32 -14.04
C PHE A 359 7.57 16.77 -12.80
N THR A 360 7.90 15.49 -12.82
CA THR A 360 8.54 14.79 -11.70
C THR A 360 9.85 14.18 -12.16
N LEU A 361 10.90 14.39 -11.39
CA LEU A 361 12.15 13.65 -11.49
C LEU A 361 12.33 12.87 -10.21
N GLY A 362 12.72 11.60 -10.31
CA GLY A 362 12.97 10.80 -9.14
C GLY A 362 13.60 9.46 -9.42
N GLY A 363 13.76 8.69 -8.38
CA GLY A 363 14.34 7.35 -8.40
C GLY A 363 14.85 6.94 -7.04
N GLY A 364 15.53 5.81 -6.99
CA GLY A 364 16.06 5.27 -5.75
C GLY A 364 17.12 4.22 -5.95
N ALA A 365 17.59 3.71 -4.83
CA ALA A 365 18.56 2.63 -4.82
C ALA A 365 18.36 1.70 -3.61
N ILE A 366 18.64 0.43 -3.80
CA ILE A 366 18.64 -0.57 -2.73
C ILE A 366 19.97 -1.32 -2.66
N ASN A 367 20.39 -1.63 -1.45
CA ASN A 367 21.43 -2.60 -1.14
C ASN A 367 20.82 -3.74 -0.35
N ASN A 368 20.67 -4.90 -0.98
CA ASN A 368 20.03 -6.08 -0.43
C ASN A 368 20.97 -7.27 -0.52
N PRO A 369 21.84 -7.50 0.47
CA PRO A 369 22.85 -8.56 0.40
C PRO A 369 22.27 -9.97 0.51
N GLY A 370 21.02 -10.13 0.88
CA GLY A 370 20.37 -11.43 1.05
C GLY A 370 19.14 -11.66 0.20
N ARG A 371 18.85 -10.81 -0.79
CA ARG A 371 17.63 -10.84 -1.60
C ARG A 371 16.36 -10.86 -0.76
N TYR A 372 16.35 -10.13 0.33
CA TYR A 372 15.19 -9.92 1.17
C TYR A 372 14.07 -9.24 0.36
N LEU A 373 12.88 -9.83 0.32
CA LEU A 373 11.70 -9.29 -0.37
C LEU A 373 11.89 -8.92 -1.86
N VAL A 374 12.88 -9.43 -2.55
CA VAL A 374 12.98 -9.18 -4.00
C VAL A 374 11.76 -9.74 -4.70
N LEU A 375 11.08 -8.90 -5.48
CA LEU A 375 9.89 -9.28 -6.23
C LEU A 375 10.22 -10.44 -7.19
N MET A 376 9.54 -11.58 -7.01
CA MET A 376 9.83 -12.80 -7.75
C MET A 376 9.47 -12.65 -9.25
N PRO A 377 10.42 -12.85 -10.18
CA PRO A 377 10.11 -12.85 -11.61
C PRO A 377 9.03 -13.88 -11.99
N PRO A 378 8.06 -13.55 -12.86
CA PRO A 378 6.98 -14.44 -13.26
C PRO A 378 7.43 -15.50 -14.31
N ILE A 379 8.56 -16.15 -14.09
CA ILE A 379 9.13 -17.12 -15.02
C ILE A 379 8.36 -18.44 -14.95
N ASN A 380 7.81 -18.90 -16.09
CA ASN A 380 6.93 -20.06 -16.16
C ASN A 380 5.78 -20.00 -15.14
N GLY A 381 5.11 -18.85 -15.06
CA GLY A 381 3.98 -18.66 -14.15
C GLY A 381 4.35 -18.58 -12.65
N ALA A 382 5.61 -18.37 -12.31
CA ALA A 382 6.05 -18.27 -10.90
C ALA A 382 5.27 -17.24 -10.10
N THR A 383 4.96 -17.58 -8.86
CA THR A 383 4.32 -16.73 -7.85
C THR A 383 5.24 -16.56 -6.65
N ALA A 384 4.88 -15.68 -5.73
CA ALA A 384 5.63 -15.55 -4.46
C ALA A 384 5.70 -16.89 -3.70
N ALA A 385 4.62 -17.68 -3.72
CA ALA A 385 4.55 -18.96 -3.03
C ALA A 385 5.34 -20.08 -3.74
N SER A 386 5.31 -20.13 -5.08
CA SER A 386 6.03 -21.17 -5.83
C SER A 386 7.53 -20.89 -5.94
N GLY A 387 7.93 -19.62 -5.98
CA GLY A 387 9.28 -19.26 -6.39
C GLY A 387 9.60 -19.68 -7.82
N THR A 388 10.87 -19.57 -8.21
CA THR A 388 11.36 -20.05 -9.51
C THR A 388 12.84 -20.52 -9.39
N PRO A 389 13.23 -21.64 -10.05
CA PRO A 389 14.63 -22.08 -10.06
C PRO A 389 15.53 -21.19 -10.92
N TYR A 390 14.98 -20.32 -11.75
CA TYR A 390 15.73 -19.46 -12.66
C TYR A 390 16.24 -18.17 -11.99
N PHE A 391 15.60 -17.74 -10.90
CA PHE A 391 16.04 -16.61 -10.11
C PHE A 391 15.81 -16.94 -8.64
N THR A 392 16.86 -17.25 -7.92
CA THR A 392 16.77 -17.70 -6.54
C THR A 392 16.81 -16.52 -5.56
N ALA A 393 16.00 -16.57 -4.51
CA ALA A 393 16.03 -15.66 -3.37
C ALA A 393 16.74 -16.34 -2.17
N ASN A 394 17.87 -16.98 -2.43
CA ASN A 394 18.64 -17.64 -1.37
C ASN A 394 19.23 -16.62 -0.41
N PRO A 395 19.17 -16.86 0.90
CA PRO A 395 19.84 -16.03 1.87
C PRO A 395 21.34 -15.90 1.56
N GLY A 396 21.85 -14.66 1.58
CA GLY A 396 23.23 -14.36 1.27
C GLY A 396 23.55 -14.03 -0.20
N ASP A 397 22.62 -14.30 -1.13
CA ASP A 397 22.76 -13.86 -2.52
C ASP A 397 22.55 -12.33 -2.63
N PRO A 398 23.52 -11.55 -3.15
CA PRO A 398 23.38 -10.11 -3.19
C PRO A 398 22.42 -9.66 -4.29
N PHE A 399 21.63 -8.61 -3.99
CA PHE A 399 20.84 -7.85 -4.96
C PHE A 399 21.02 -6.36 -4.69
N ARG A 400 21.63 -5.65 -5.63
CA ARG A 400 21.79 -4.20 -5.60
C ARG A 400 21.15 -3.63 -6.84
N ALA A 401 20.26 -2.68 -6.66
CA ALA A 401 19.54 -2.07 -7.77
C ALA A 401 19.40 -0.57 -7.57
N TRP A 402 19.24 0.15 -8.66
CA TRP A 402 18.91 1.56 -8.69
C TRP A 402 17.99 1.84 -9.87
N ASP A 403 17.27 2.93 -9.80
CA ASP A 403 16.37 3.39 -10.83
C ASP A 403 16.31 4.91 -10.89
N ALA A 404 15.88 5.42 -12.03
CA ALA A 404 15.57 6.83 -12.23
C ALA A 404 14.40 6.98 -13.19
N SER A 405 13.56 7.99 -12.97
CA SER A 405 12.42 8.30 -13.81
C SER A 405 12.27 9.79 -14.06
N ALA A 406 11.69 10.12 -15.22
CA ALA A 406 11.24 11.45 -15.59
C ALA A 406 9.79 11.33 -16.07
N THR A 407 8.86 11.93 -15.33
CA THR A 407 7.41 11.85 -15.57
C THR A 407 6.85 13.20 -15.93
N PHE A 408 6.08 13.27 -16.99
CA PHE A 408 5.31 14.44 -17.40
C PHE A 408 3.82 14.12 -17.36
N ASP A 409 3.06 14.98 -16.68
CA ASP A 409 1.61 14.89 -16.56
C ASP A 409 0.94 16.09 -17.23
N TYR A 410 -0.09 15.81 -18.03
CA TYR A 410 -1.09 16.78 -18.45
C TYR A 410 -2.41 16.47 -17.72
N MET A 411 -2.88 17.41 -16.92
CA MET A 411 -4.02 17.27 -16.00
C MET A 411 -5.09 18.32 -16.32
N PRO A 412 -5.89 18.13 -17.40
CA PRO A 412 -6.87 19.14 -17.84
C PRO A 412 -8.04 19.33 -16.87
N SER A 413 -8.25 18.39 -15.95
CA SER A 413 -9.24 18.44 -14.86
C SER A 413 -8.79 17.59 -13.68
N ASP A 414 -9.49 17.71 -12.54
CA ASP A 414 -9.25 16.91 -11.35
C ASP A 414 -9.55 15.41 -11.55
N SER A 415 -10.18 15.02 -12.65
CA SER A 415 -10.60 13.63 -12.90
C SER A 415 -9.72 12.88 -13.89
N VAL A 416 -8.81 13.54 -14.63
CA VAL A 416 -8.01 12.88 -15.65
C VAL A 416 -6.56 13.35 -15.67
N THR A 417 -5.64 12.39 -15.87
CA THR A 417 -4.22 12.64 -16.10
C THR A 417 -3.79 11.87 -17.34
N PHE A 418 -3.18 12.57 -18.30
CA PHE A 418 -2.37 11.98 -19.36
C PHE A 418 -0.92 12.00 -18.90
N ARG A 419 -0.35 10.82 -18.69
CA ARG A 419 1.00 10.66 -18.14
C ARG A 419 1.94 10.08 -19.18
N TYR A 420 3.14 10.65 -19.24
CA TYR A 420 4.24 10.15 -20.05
C TYR A 420 5.46 10.00 -19.15
N GLU A 421 6.11 8.84 -19.18
CA GLU A 421 7.24 8.55 -18.31
C GLU A 421 8.37 7.86 -19.06
N LEU A 422 9.59 8.31 -18.80
CA LEU A 422 10.83 7.59 -19.10
C LEU A 422 11.35 7.01 -17.78
N ASN A 423 11.62 5.71 -17.76
CA ASN A 423 12.14 5.02 -16.59
C ASN A 423 13.34 4.15 -16.98
N HIS A 424 14.40 4.18 -16.17
CA HIS A 424 15.56 3.30 -16.29
C HIS A 424 15.79 2.57 -14.98
N ARG A 425 16.05 1.27 -15.05
CA ARG A 425 16.32 0.39 -13.91
C ARG A 425 17.54 -0.47 -14.18
N SER A 426 18.37 -0.68 -13.13
CA SER A 426 19.59 -1.48 -13.25
C SER A 426 19.86 -2.27 -11.97
N ALA A 427 20.39 -3.49 -12.10
CA ALA A 427 20.83 -4.34 -10.99
C ALA A 427 22.19 -4.98 -11.24
N ASN A 428 22.83 -5.42 -10.16
CA ASN A 428 24.10 -6.15 -10.22
C ASN A 428 23.97 -7.57 -10.80
N VAL A 429 22.75 -8.11 -10.85
CA VAL A 429 22.42 -9.45 -11.38
C VAL A 429 21.42 -9.34 -12.53
N PRO A 430 21.39 -10.31 -13.49
CA PRO A 430 20.33 -10.38 -14.49
C PRO A 430 18.97 -10.58 -13.81
N TYR A 431 18.01 -9.70 -14.13
CA TYR A 431 16.71 -9.69 -13.47
C TYR A 431 15.55 -9.33 -14.40
N TRP A 432 15.72 -8.35 -15.30
CA TRP A 432 14.67 -7.87 -16.21
C TRP A 432 14.61 -8.70 -17.49
N SER A 433 13.42 -8.77 -18.10
CA SER A 433 13.24 -9.49 -19.37
C SER A 433 14.15 -8.93 -20.45
N GLY A 434 14.80 -9.83 -21.18
CA GLY A 434 15.54 -9.53 -22.40
C GLY A 434 14.74 -9.93 -23.64
N PRO A 435 15.30 -9.76 -24.87
CA PRO A 435 14.65 -10.07 -26.14
C PRO A 435 14.09 -11.50 -26.25
N GLY A 436 14.75 -12.48 -25.61
CA GLY A 436 14.29 -13.87 -25.59
C GLY A 436 13.06 -14.15 -24.75
N GLY A 437 12.66 -13.18 -23.89
CA GLY A 437 11.53 -13.32 -22.99
C GLY A 437 11.76 -14.27 -21.81
N VAL A 438 10.72 -14.45 -21.00
CA VAL A 438 10.74 -15.28 -19.79
C VAL A 438 9.69 -16.39 -19.79
N THR A 439 8.94 -16.51 -20.89
CA THR A 439 7.93 -17.56 -21.09
C THR A 439 8.52 -18.72 -21.91
N PRO A 440 8.40 -19.97 -21.46
CA PRO A 440 8.84 -21.13 -22.23
C PRO A 440 8.14 -21.25 -23.58
N PRO A 441 8.76 -21.87 -24.59
CA PRO A 441 8.09 -22.17 -25.84
C PRO A 441 6.80 -22.97 -25.63
N GLY A 442 5.70 -22.49 -26.19
CA GLY A 442 4.38 -23.08 -26.01
C GLY A 442 3.61 -22.61 -24.81
N GLY A 443 4.12 -21.61 -24.06
CA GLY A 443 3.49 -21.00 -22.89
C GLY A 443 3.95 -21.59 -21.56
N ASN A 444 3.31 -21.16 -20.46
CA ASN A 444 3.58 -21.72 -19.13
C ASN A 444 3.17 -23.20 -19.08
N SER A 445 4.04 -24.06 -18.59
CA SER A 445 3.82 -25.51 -18.54
C SER A 445 4.24 -26.08 -17.18
N GLY A 446 3.54 -27.14 -16.75
CA GLY A 446 3.79 -27.77 -15.46
C GLY A 446 3.29 -26.94 -14.27
N ALA A 447 3.84 -27.19 -13.09
CA ALA A 447 3.55 -26.40 -11.90
C ALA A 447 4.11 -24.98 -12.03
N PRO A 448 3.44 -23.94 -11.45
CA PRO A 448 3.94 -22.57 -11.48
C PRO A 448 5.40 -22.47 -11.01
N GLY A 449 6.24 -21.79 -11.80
CA GLY A 449 7.65 -21.61 -11.49
C GLY A 449 8.54 -22.86 -11.64
N SER A 450 8.00 -23.97 -12.13
CA SER A 450 8.79 -25.21 -12.31
C SER A 450 9.86 -25.07 -13.41
N LEU A 451 10.90 -25.90 -13.31
CA LEU A 451 11.94 -25.98 -14.33
C LEU A 451 11.38 -26.61 -15.61
N VAL A 452 11.63 -25.98 -16.76
CA VAL A 452 11.30 -26.50 -18.09
C VAL A 452 12.57 -26.94 -18.79
N SER A 453 12.62 -28.23 -19.20
CA SER A 453 13.79 -28.81 -19.85
C SER A 453 14.14 -28.10 -21.15
N GLY A 454 15.42 -27.70 -21.29
CA GLY A 454 15.91 -27.01 -22.48
C GLY A 454 15.54 -25.53 -22.60
N PHE A 455 14.81 -24.97 -21.64
CA PHE A 455 14.47 -23.56 -21.59
C PHE A 455 15.37 -22.80 -20.61
N GLN A 456 15.82 -21.62 -21.02
CA GLN A 456 16.47 -20.63 -20.16
C GLN A 456 15.82 -19.28 -20.46
N PRO A 457 15.32 -18.55 -19.45
CA PRO A 457 14.80 -17.20 -19.64
C PRO A 457 15.93 -16.24 -20.00
N ASP A 458 15.64 -15.30 -20.89
CA ASP A 458 16.58 -14.24 -21.20
C ASP A 458 16.44 -13.10 -20.18
N LEU A 459 17.36 -13.03 -19.23
CA LEU A 459 17.38 -12.00 -18.20
C LEU A 459 18.52 -11.01 -18.42
N ARG A 460 18.24 -9.72 -18.24
CA ARG A 460 19.16 -8.60 -18.40
C ARG A 460 19.40 -7.91 -17.05
N LYS A 461 20.53 -7.19 -16.96
CA LYS A 461 20.87 -6.40 -15.76
C LYS A 461 20.23 -5.02 -15.73
N ALA A 462 19.67 -4.58 -16.84
CA ALA A 462 19.02 -3.28 -16.95
C ALA A 462 17.85 -3.31 -17.92
N GLU A 463 16.92 -2.39 -17.73
CA GLU A 463 15.85 -2.06 -18.66
C GLU A 463 15.64 -0.56 -18.75
N SER A 464 15.12 -0.11 -19.87
CA SER A 464 14.65 1.26 -20.06
C SER A 464 13.30 1.22 -20.72
N ARG A 465 12.35 2.02 -20.22
CA ARG A 465 10.96 2.01 -20.68
C ARG A 465 10.46 3.41 -20.95
N PHE A 466 9.61 3.51 -21.94
CA PHE A 466 8.68 4.63 -22.11
C PHE A 466 7.26 4.14 -21.78
N THR A 467 6.56 4.88 -20.95
CA THR A 467 5.16 4.60 -20.60
C THR A 467 4.29 5.77 -20.99
N ALA A 468 3.17 5.50 -21.67
CA ALA A 468 2.10 6.47 -21.89
C ALA A 468 0.83 5.92 -21.21
N ALA A 469 0.17 6.73 -20.38
CA ALA A 469 -1.00 6.29 -19.64
C ALA A 469 -2.11 7.34 -19.61
N ILE A 470 -3.35 6.85 -19.49
CA ILE A 470 -4.54 7.64 -19.19
C ILE A 470 -5.08 7.17 -17.86
N LEU A 471 -5.07 8.06 -16.89
CA LEU A 471 -5.50 7.80 -15.52
C LEU A 471 -6.76 8.62 -15.25
N VAL A 472 -7.85 7.95 -14.92
CA VAL A 472 -9.15 8.57 -14.65
C VAL A 472 -9.62 8.20 -13.26
N LYS A 473 -10.19 9.19 -12.55
CA LYS A 473 -10.84 9.01 -11.26
C LYS A 473 -12.10 9.89 -11.17
N PHE A 474 -13.20 9.27 -10.78
CA PHE A 474 -14.45 9.94 -10.44
C PHE A 474 -14.81 9.67 -9.00
#